data_2a354a5262df37cacac5ba880d6adece
#
_entry.id   2a354a5262df37cacac5ba880d6adece
#
_cell.length_a   1.000
_cell.length_b   1.000
_cell.length_c   1.000
_cell.angle_alpha   90.00
_cell.angle_beta   90.00
_cell.angle_gamma   90.00
#
_symmetry.space_group_name_H-M   'P 1'
#
loop_
_entity.id
_entity.type
_entity.pdbx_description
1 polymer ?
#
loop_
_entity_poly.entity_id
_entity_poly.type
_entity_poly.pdbx_seq_one_letter_code
_entity_poly.pdbx_strand_id
1 'polypeptide(L)'
;MSNTGDKRLLLLVDDDAENIQAVHSILKGRYKIRVAMNGPKALELAIVEPQPDLIMLDVMMPNMNGYEVCGCLKADHRTRDIPVVFLTGKTEVADETRGFEVGAVDYIHKPFSPPIMTARVQTHIMLRDAHETVARQLLAINSELRMAREVQLSILPREVPQLQGLDIAARYLPMSSVAGDFYDFIAVDEKHIGILIADVSGHGLSAALIASMLQTALSAQSPYATDPAQVLWGLNQALYGKFRSHYVTAAYLFVDTEKSMVNYAGAAHPPLLLRRARTREVSEYVQNGLMLGPFLDSTYSAVTFSLEKGDRIVLMTDGIIEATDSLGNQFEMDRLRQILESNHALPASRFTDAVLDALSAWSEHAIGSAQSDDLTLLTIDFKGRWS
;
A
#
# COMPACT_ATOMS: atom_id res chain seq x y z
N MET A 1 37.97 13.87 -6.12
CA MET A 1 37.53 14.88 -7.11
C MET A 1 36.47 15.71 -6.43
N SER A 2 36.78 16.95 -6.07
CA SER A 2 35.90 17.85 -5.33
C SER A 2 34.76 18.30 -6.25
N ASN A 3 33.57 17.75 -5.94
CA ASN A 3 32.35 18.21 -6.55
C ASN A 3 32.10 19.66 -6.13
N THR A 4 32.12 20.61 -7.07
CA THR A 4 31.75 22.02 -6.88
C THR A 4 30.21 22.15 -6.73
N GLY A 5 29.62 21.31 -5.90
CA GLY A 5 28.26 21.45 -5.41
C GLY A 5 28.14 22.69 -4.54
N ASP A 6 27.02 23.37 -4.65
CA ASP A 6 26.74 24.62 -3.94
C ASP A 6 26.97 24.41 -2.42
N LYS A 7 27.84 25.23 -1.79
CA LYS A 7 28.16 25.09 -0.36
C LYS A 7 26.89 25.25 0.46
N ARG A 8 26.68 24.37 1.44
CA ARG A 8 25.55 24.43 2.40
C ARG A 8 25.56 25.77 3.15
N LEU A 9 24.38 26.30 3.43
CA LEU A 9 24.15 27.58 4.07
C LEU A 9 23.92 27.42 5.57
N LEU A 10 24.71 28.07 6.39
CA LEU A 10 24.53 28.16 7.83
C LEU A 10 23.93 29.52 8.18
N LEU A 11 23.00 29.57 9.11
CA LEU A 11 22.54 30.78 9.77
C LEU A 11 23.24 30.87 11.15
N LEU A 12 24.10 31.84 11.31
CA LEU A 12 24.80 32.11 12.56
C LEU A 12 24.10 33.28 13.28
N VAL A 13 23.68 33.01 14.52
CA VAL A 13 22.93 33.98 15.35
C VAL A 13 23.68 34.20 16.65
N ASP A 14 24.21 35.41 16.85
CA ASP A 14 24.89 35.83 18.07
C ASP A 14 24.87 37.38 18.09
N ASP A 15 24.69 37.99 19.24
CA ASP A 15 24.67 39.46 19.39
C ASP A 15 26.08 40.05 19.50
N ASP A 16 27.09 39.21 19.75
CA ASP A 16 28.48 39.59 19.86
C ASP A 16 29.25 39.42 18.50
N ALA A 17 29.74 40.52 17.97
CA ALA A 17 30.49 40.54 16.73
C ALA A 17 31.80 39.69 16.79
N GLU A 18 32.43 39.59 17.97
CA GLU A 18 33.65 38.79 18.15
C GLU A 18 33.36 37.31 17.99
N ASN A 19 32.23 36.81 18.57
CA ASN A 19 31.75 35.45 18.41
C ASN A 19 31.45 35.14 16.94
N ILE A 20 30.71 36.05 16.27
CA ILE A 20 30.41 35.93 14.86
C ILE A 20 31.69 35.79 14.03
N GLN A 21 32.69 36.65 14.26
CA GLN A 21 33.95 36.63 13.54
C GLN A 21 34.75 35.34 13.81
N ALA A 22 34.74 34.85 15.05
CA ALA A 22 35.39 33.58 15.43
C ALA A 22 34.78 32.39 14.70
N VAL A 23 33.44 32.20 14.79
CA VAL A 23 32.71 31.13 14.11
C VAL A 23 32.85 31.23 12.60
N HIS A 24 32.70 32.45 12.04
CA HIS A 24 32.88 32.70 10.60
C HIS A 24 34.28 32.30 10.12
N SER A 25 35.33 32.64 10.87
CA SER A 25 36.71 32.30 10.49
C SER A 25 36.97 30.79 10.45
N ILE A 26 36.32 30.02 11.33
CA ILE A 26 36.42 28.56 11.40
C ILE A 26 35.69 27.90 10.22
N LEU A 27 34.50 28.38 9.84
CA LEU A 27 33.55 27.65 8.95
C LEU A 27 33.51 28.19 7.50
N LYS A 28 33.91 29.45 7.22
CA LYS A 28 33.81 30.13 5.90
C LYS A 28 34.46 29.36 4.73
N GLY A 29 35.43 28.52 5.01
CA GLY A 29 36.11 27.73 3.97
C GLY A 29 35.22 26.60 3.42
N ARG A 30 34.26 26.10 4.22
CA ARG A 30 33.42 24.93 3.93
C ARG A 30 31.97 25.26 3.65
N TYR A 31 31.45 26.34 4.27
CA TYR A 31 30.03 26.70 4.25
C TYR A 31 29.83 28.13 3.78
N LYS A 32 28.63 28.44 3.26
CA LYS A 32 28.11 29.81 3.16
C LYS A 32 27.53 30.17 4.54
N ILE A 33 27.75 31.41 4.97
CA ILE A 33 27.30 31.86 6.29
C ILE A 33 26.43 33.11 6.13
N ARG A 34 25.22 33.03 6.64
CA ARG A 34 24.30 34.14 6.82
C ARG A 34 24.32 34.53 8.30
N VAL A 35 24.27 35.79 8.63
CA VAL A 35 24.41 36.27 10.02
C VAL A 35 23.15 37.01 10.46
N ALA A 36 22.72 36.77 11.69
CA ALA A 36 21.73 37.55 12.41
C ALA A 36 22.31 37.99 13.77
N MET A 37 22.10 39.22 14.16
CA MET A 37 22.59 39.76 15.42
C MET A 37 21.52 39.81 16.52
N ASN A 38 20.37 39.24 16.33
CA ASN A 38 19.28 39.14 17.32
C ASN A 38 18.23 38.12 16.91
N GLY A 39 17.38 37.73 17.86
CA GLY A 39 16.32 36.74 17.65
C GLY A 39 15.32 37.06 16.55
N PRO A 40 14.69 38.26 16.53
CA PRO A 40 13.75 38.63 15.46
C PRO A 40 14.37 38.54 14.06
N LYS A 41 15.63 38.98 13.89
CA LYS A 41 16.31 38.87 12.59
C LYS A 41 16.65 37.43 12.23
N ALA A 42 16.94 36.58 13.22
CA ALA A 42 17.14 35.16 13.00
C ALA A 42 15.88 34.50 12.45
N LEU A 43 14.71 34.76 13.03
CA LEU A 43 13.42 34.23 12.56
C LEU A 43 13.09 34.73 11.13
N GLU A 44 13.33 36.01 10.84
CA GLU A 44 13.18 36.56 9.49
C GLU A 44 14.07 35.83 8.47
N LEU A 45 15.36 35.66 8.80
CA LEU A 45 16.32 35.08 7.88
C LEU A 45 16.21 33.56 7.74
N ALA A 46 15.60 32.87 8.69
CA ALA A 46 15.38 31.42 8.64
C ALA A 46 14.39 30.99 7.55
N ILE A 47 13.46 31.88 7.16
CA ILE A 47 12.45 31.61 6.13
C ILE A 47 12.83 32.13 4.74
N VAL A 48 13.94 32.90 4.61
CA VAL A 48 14.40 33.46 3.33
C VAL A 48 15.12 32.42 2.50
N GLU A 49 14.67 32.22 1.26
CA GLU A 49 15.31 31.30 0.31
C GLU A 49 16.67 31.82 -0.20
N PRO A 50 17.66 30.94 -0.36
CA PRO A 50 17.65 29.53 0.10
C PRO A 50 17.63 29.47 1.62
N GLN A 51 16.80 28.59 2.18
CA GLN A 51 16.75 28.37 3.62
C GLN A 51 18.08 27.85 4.18
N PRO A 52 18.43 28.15 5.45
CA PRO A 52 19.62 27.62 6.05
C PRO A 52 19.53 26.10 6.26
N ASP A 53 20.65 25.41 6.02
CA ASP A 53 20.78 23.98 6.26
C ASP A 53 21.01 23.65 7.74
N LEU A 54 21.50 24.60 8.53
CA LEU A 54 21.69 24.48 9.96
C LEU A 54 21.72 25.89 10.57
N ILE A 55 21.18 26.06 11.77
CA ILE A 55 21.19 27.29 12.55
C ILE A 55 22.12 27.10 13.74
N MET A 56 23.14 27.97 13.87
CA MET A 56 23.98 28.08 15.05
C MET A 56 23.46 29.26 15.84
N LEU A 57 23.01 29.05 17.08
CA LEU A 57 22.21 30.01 17.82
C LEU A 57 22.79 30.27 19.20
N ASP A 58 23.18 31.49 19.49
CA ASP A 58 23.59 31.86 20.85
C ASP A 58 22.40 31.79 21.82
N VAL A 59 22.64 31.20 22.99
CA VAL A 59 21.64 31.11 24.05
C VAL A 59 21.37 32.45 24.71
N MET A 60 22.41 33.25 24.93
CA MET A 60 22.36 34.49 25.73
C MET A 60 22.31 35.71 24.83
N MET A 61 21.13 36.10 24.39
CA MET A 61 20.91 37.31 23.60
C MET A 61 19.93 38.27 24.31
N PRO A 62 20.06 39.59 24.14
CA PRO A 62 19.13 40.57 24.71
C PRO A 62 17.75 40.50 24.02
N ASN A 63 16.72 40.84 24.78
CA ASN A 63 15.30 40.91 24.39
C ASN A 63 14.65 39.56 24.03
N MET A 64 15.29 38.70 23.27
CA MET A 64 14.81 37.38 22.88
C MET A 64 15.98 36.40 22.92
N ASN A 65 15.96 35.50 23.90
CA ASN A 65 17.04 34.52 24.10
C ASN A 65 16.97 33.37 23.08
N GLY A 66 18.07 32.59 22.98
CA GLY A 66 18.16 31.51 22.01
C GLY A 66 17.09 30.41 22.19
N TYR A 67 16.67 30.13 23.44
CA TYR A 67 15.61 29.13 23.68
C TYR A 67 14.26 29.59 23.10
N GLU A 68 13.94 30.89 23.26
CA GLU A 68 12.71 31.47 22.68
C GLU A 68 12.75 31.44 21.15
N VAL A 69 13.91 31.79 20.55
CA VAL A 69 14.10 31.70 19.09
C VAL A 69 13.93 30.26 18.60
N CYS A 70 14.56 29.30 19.27
CA CYS A 70 14.44 27.88 18.93
C CYS A 70 13.00 27.40 19.01
N GLY A 71 12.29 27.74 20.09
CA GLY A 71 10.87 27.40 20.24
C GLY A 71 10.03 27.93 19.09
N CYS A 72 10.23 29.21 18.69
CA CYS A 72 9.53 29.80 17.52
C CYS A 72 9.86 29.06 16.21
N LEU A 73 11.16 28.75 15.98
CA LEU A 73 11.59 28.00 14.79
C LEU A 73 10.95 26.59 14.72
N LYS A 74 10.84 25.91 15.86
CA LYS A 74 10.26 24.57 15.94
C LYS A 74 8.73 24.55 15.87
N ALA A 75 8.07 25.64 16.22
CA ALA A 75 6.64 25.80 16.09
C ALA A 75 6.18 26.13 14.65
N ASP A 76 7.04 26.74 13.83
CA ASP A 76 6.73 27.09 12.42
C ASP A 76 7.00 25.90 11.50
N HIS A 77 5.99 25.45 10.75
CA HIS A 77 6.10 24.35 9.80
C HIS A 77 7.16 24.53 8.70
N ARG A 78 7.55 25.80 8.42
CA ARG A 78 8.57 26.15 7.40
C ARG A 78 9.99 25.95 7.91
N THR A 79 10.21 26.01 9.24
CA THR A 79 11.56 26.03 9.84
C THR A 79 11.80 24.93 10.86
N ARG A 80 10.74 24.20 11.28
CA ARG A 80 10.83 23.17 12.33
C ARG A 80 11.85 22.08 12.04
N ASP A 81 12.07 21.75 10.74
CA ASP A 81 12.96 20.68 10.31
C ASP A 81 14.43 21.14 10.17
N ILE A 82 14.69 22.45 10.32
CA ILE A 82 16.07 22.98 10.29
C ILE A 82 16.74 22.63 11.63
N PRO A 83 17.90 21.93 11.62
CA PRO A 83 18.63 21.62 12.84
C PRO A 83 19.16 22.89 13.49
N VAL A 84 18.96 23.01 14.82
CA VAL A 84 19.45 24.12 15.64
C VAL A 84 20.54 23.60 16.58
N VAL A 85 21.73 24.20 16.54
CA VAL A 85 22.85 23.92 17.43
C VAL A 85 23.07 25.14 18.29
N PHE A 86 22.98 25.00 19.60
CA PHE A 86 23.23 26.11 20.52
C PHE A 86 24.71 26.42 20.67
N LEU A 87 25.02 27.71 20.78
CA LEU A 87 26.29 28.25 21.22
C LEU A 87 26.15 28.72 22.65
N THR A 88 26.89 28.15 23.60
CA THR A 88 26.68 28.44 25.03
C THR A 88 27.95 28.58 25.82
N GLY A 89 27.99 29.54 26.73
CA GLY A 89 29.02 29.67 27.74
C GLY A 89 28.69 28.94 29.05
N LYS A 90 27.46 28.37 29.16
CA LYS A 90 26.99 27.68 30.35
C LYS A 90 27.34 26.19 30.25
N THR A 91 27.81 25.63 31.38
CA THR A 91 28.24 24.25 31.50
C THR A 91 27.34 23.43 32.46
N GLU A 92 26.21 24.00 32.92
CA GLU A 92 25.31 23.30 33.81
C GLU A 92 24.38 22.34 33.05
N VAL A 93 24.25 21.11 33.54
CA VAL A 93 23.44 20.05 32.92
C VAL A 93 21.97 20.48 32.76
N ALA A 94 21.45 21.33 33.62
CA ALA A 94 20.09 21.85 33.54
C ALA A 94 19.86 22.74 32.33
N ASP A 95 20.85 23.52 31.89
CA ASP A 95 20.75 24.36 30.68
C ASP A 95 20.79 23.52 29.40
N GLU A 96 21.56 22.43 29.38
CA GLU A 96 21.62 21.50 28.25
C GLU A 96 20.31 20.74 28.06
N THR A 97 19.72 20.23 29.16
CA THR A 97 18.42 19.54 29.15
C THR A 97 17.33 20.44 28.56
N ARG A 98 17.28 21.69 29.00
CA ARG A 98 16.35 22.68 28.49
C ARG A 98 16.51 22.92 26.96
N GLY A 99 17.76 22.92 26.47
CA GLY A 99 18.05 23.08 25.06
C GLY A 99 17.44 21.96 24.20
N PHE A 100 17.55 20.71 24.65
CA PHE A 100 16.95 19.57 23.95
C PHE A 100 15.41 19.57 24.05
N GLU A 101 14.84 19.98 25.18
CA GLU A 101 13.38 20.09 25.35
C GLU A 101 12.74 21.07 24.38
N VAL A 102 13.42 22.19 24.02
CA VAL A 102 12.91 23.15 23.02
C VAL A 102 13.20 22.72 21.57
N GLY A 103 13.84 21.55 21.36
CA GLY A 103 14.02 20.94 20.04
C GLY A 103 15.37 21.22 19.36
N ALA A 104 16.39 21.70 20.08
CA ALA A 104 17.75 21.77 19.54
C ALA A 104 18.33 20.34 19.39
N VAL A 105 19.26 20.19 18.42
CA VAL A 105 19.88 18.89 18.12
C VAL A 105 21.25 18.73 18.78
N ASP A 106 21.89 19.83 19.19
CA ASP A 106 23.22 19.81 19.81
C ASP A 106 23.56 21.18 20.42
N TYR A 107 24.73 21.26 21.08
CA TYR A 107 25.29 22.49 21.59
C TYR A 107 26.82 22.53 21.41
N ILE A 108 27.38 23.73 21.36
CA ILE A 108 28.84 23.98 21.27
C ILE A 108 29.23 24.99 22.34
N HIS A 109 30.16 24.58 23.21
CA HIS A 109 30.63 25.44 24.30
C HIS A 109 31.59 26.54 23.82
N LYS A 110 31.39 27.72 24.42
CA LYS A 110 32.38 28.82 24.37
C LYS A 110 33.41 28.60 25.50
N PRO A 111 34.74 28.79 25.25
CA PRO A 111 35.37 29.25 24.01
C PRO A 111 35.39 28.16 22.94
N PHE A 112 35.22 28.56 21.67
CA PHE A 112 35.05 27.65 20.53
C PHE A 112 36.33 26.86 20.23
N SER A 113 36.21 25.55 20.23
CA SER A 113 37.25 24.65 19.71
C SER A 113 37.01 24.40 18.21
N PRO A 114 37.90 24.87 17.30
CA PRO A 114 37.68 24.71 15.87
C PRO A 114 37.47 23.26 15.40
N PRO A 115 38.24 22.25 15.89
CA PRO A 115 37.99 20.86 15.51
C PRO A 115 36.59 20.34 15.96
N ILE A 116 36.20 20.65 17.21
CA ILE A 116 34.90 20.20 17.74
C ILE A 116 33.74 20.87 17.00
N MET A 117 33.81 22.19 16.82
CA MET A 117 32.78 22.93 16.07
C MET A 117 32.61 22.37 14.66
N THR A 118 33.71 22.20 13.94
CA THR A 118 33.68 21.65 12.59
C THR A 118 33.10 20.27 12.54
N ALA A 119 33.47 19.37 13.48
CA ALA A 119 32.95 18.01 13.54
C ALA A 119 31.43 17.99 13.81
N ARG A 120 30.93 18.77 14.79
CA ARG A 120 29.49 18.83 15.14
C ARG A 120 28.68 19.40 13.98
N VAL A 121 29.05 20.51 13.40
CA VAL A 121 28.38 21.10 12.23
C VAL A 121 28.36 20.10 11.08
N GLN A 122 29.46 19.44 10.79
CA GLN A 122 29.56 18.45 9.73
C GLN A 122 28.62 17.26 10.00
N THR A 123 28.55 16.76 11.22
CA THR A 123 27.68 15.65 11.61
C THR A 123 26.20 15.99 11.34
N HIS A 124 25.74 17.16 11.79
CA HIS A 124 24.33 17.56 11.59
C HIS A 124 23.98 17.85 10.14
N ILE A 125 24.90 18.42 9.35
CA ILE A 125 24.73 18.58 7.90
C ILE A 125 24.63 17.20 7.22
N MET A 126 25.50 16.25 7.55
CA MET A 126 25.45 14.89 6.98
C MET A 126 24.15 14.15 7.35
N LEU A 127 23.66 14.31 8.58
CA LEU A 127 22.37 13.74 9.00
C LEU A 127 21.21 14.32 8.19
N ARG A 128 21.18 15.64 8.00
CA ARG A 128 20.19 16.30 7.17
C ARG A 128 20.23 15.80 5.73
N ASP A 129 21.43 15.75 5.12
CA ASP A 129 21.62 15.25 3.75
C ASP A 129 21.12 13.81 3.60
N ALA A 130 21.37 12.95 4.60
CA ALA A 130 20.88 11.59 4.62
C ALA A 130 19.34 11.54 4.68
N HIS A 131 18.71 12.32 5.57
CA HIS A 131 17.24 12.42 5.68
C HIS A 131 16.63 12.94 4.37
N GLU A 132 17.16 14.00 3.77
CA GLU A 132 16.66 14.53 2.49
C GLU A 132 16.80 13.51 1.35
N THR A 133 17.88 12.71 1.37
CA THR A 133 18.10 11.66 0.37
C THR A 133 17.08 10.54 0.52
N VAL A 134 16.88 10.04 1.75
CA VAL A 134 15.86 9.01 2.04
C VAL A 134 14.46 9.51 1.68
N ALA A 135 14.11 10.74 2.06
CA ALA A 135 12.80 11.31 1.72
C ALA A 135 12.58 11.39 0.20
N ARG A 136 13.59 11.81 -0.57
CA ARG A 136 13.51 11.83 -2.04
C ARG A 136 13.38 10.44 -2.64
N GLN A 137 14.13 9.45 -2.12
CA GLN A 137 14.01 8.06 -2.58
C GLN A 137 12.64 7.48 -2.30
N LEU A 138 12.08 7.72 -1.11
CA LEU A 138 10.72 7.27 -0.76
C LEU A 138 9.66 7.89 -1.69
N LEU A 139 9.77 9.17 -2.01
CA LEU A 139 8.86 9.83 -2.95
C LEU A 139 8.97 9.25 -4.36
N ALA A 140 10.18 8.95 -4.83
CA ALA A 140 10.40 8.31 -6.12
C ALA A 140 9.79 6.90 -6.17
N ILE A 141 10.09 6.05 -5.17
CA ILE A 141 9.53 4.69 -5.06
C ILE A 141 7.99 4.74 -5.01
N ASN A 142 7.40 5.62 -4.20
CA ASN A 142 5.96 5.76 -4.12
C ASN A 142 5.34 6.22 -5.45
N SER A 143 6.04 7.02 -6.24
CA SER A 143 5.61 7.41 -7.57
C SER A 143 5.64 6.24 -8.54
N GLU A 144 6.70 5.42 -8.52
CA GLU A 144 6.81 4.21 -9.35
C GLU A 144 5.73 3.18 -9.00
N LEU A 145 5.47 2.94 -7.71
CA LEU A 145 4.41 2.05 -7.26
C LEU A 145 3.01 2.54 -7.68
N ARG A 146 2.77 3.85 -7.66
CA ARG A 146 1.49 4.39 -8.18
C ARG A 146 1.32 4.14 -9.67
N MET A 147 2.36 4.33 -10.47
CA MET A 147 2.32 4.01 -11.90
C MET A 147 2.09 2.51 -12.14
N ALA A 148 2.75 1.63 -11.38
CA ALA A 148 2.53 0.19 -11.44
C ALA A 148 1.07 -0.17 -11.12
N ARG A 149 0.47 0.47 -10.09
CA ARG A 149 -0.95 0.32 -9.75
C ARG A 149 -1.88 0.72 -10.90
N GLU A 150 -1.64 1.86 -11.53
CA GLU A 150 -2.45 2.31 -12.66
C GLU A 150 -2.42 1.31 -13.82
N VAL A 151 -1.24 0.76 -14.13
CA VAL A 151 -1.10 -0.30 -15.14
C VAL A 151 -1.87 -1.54 -14.69
N GLN A 152 -1.72 -2.00 -13.45
CA GLN A 152 -2.42 -3.18 -12.95
C GLN A 152 -3.95 -3.01 -12.96
N LEU A 153 -4.45 -1.86 -12.53
CA LEU A 153 -5.89 -1.59 -12.61
C LEU A 153 -6.42 -1.55 -14.04
N SER A 154 -5.57 -1.26 -15.02
CA SER A 154 -5.96 -1.24 -16.44
C SER A 154 -6.14 -2.64 -17.04
N ILE A 155 -5.58 -3.68 -16.43
CA ILE A 155 -5.74 -5.08 -16.87
C ILE A 155 -6.96 -5.76 -16.23
N LEU A 156 -7.51 -5.21 -15.15
CA LEU A 156 -8.77 -5.69 -14.58
C LEU A 156 -9.96 -5.26 -15.43
N PRO A 157 -11.06 -6.00 -15.43
CA PRO A 157 -12.28 -5.62 -16.12
C PRO A 157 -12.77 -4.24 -15.69
N ARG A 158 -12.93 -3.33 -16.64
CA ARG A 158 -13.46 -1.97 -16.37
C ARG A 158 -14.92 -2.00 -15.95
N GLU A 159 -15.67 -2.94 -16.50
CA GLU A 159 -17.09 -3.14 -16.23
C GLU A 159 -17.39 -4.64 -16.15
N VAL A 160 -18.32 -4.98 -15.29
CA VAL A 160 -18.84 -6.35 -15.24
C VAL A 160 -19.72 -6.60 -16.46
N PRO A 161 -19.47 -7.67 -17.22
CA PRO A 161 -20.28 -7.99 -18.40
C PRO A 161 -21.77 -8.12 -18.06
N GLN A 162 -22.62 -7.50 -18.89
CA GLN A 162 -24.05 -7.61 -18.76
C GLN A 162 -24.53 -8.85 -19.53
N LEU A 163 -25.02 -9.84 -18.80
CA LEU A 163 -25.59 -11.05 -19.41
C LEU A 163 -27.05 -11.21 -19.03
N GLN A 164 -27.82 -11.72 -20.00
CA GLN A 164 -29.20 -12.07 -19.75
C GLN A 164 -29.31 -13.18 -18.69
N GLY A 165 -30.09 -12.94 -17.65
CA GLY A 165 -30.31 -13.92 -16.58
C GLY A 165 -29.27 -13.92 -15.47
N LEU A 166 -28.25 -13.08 -15.51
CA LEU A 166 -27.25 -12.92 -14.44
C LEU A 166 -27.22 -11.48 -13.90
N ASP A 167 -26.97 -11.35 -12.61
CA ASP A 167 -26.62 -10.10 -11.94
C ASP A 167 -25.30 -10.37 -11.22
N ILE A 168 -24.23 -9.78 -11.74
CA ILE A 168 -22.86 -10.05 -11.28
C ILE A 168 -22.33 -8.78 -10.58
N ALA A 169 -21.72 -8.96 -9.42
CA ALA A 169 -21.01 -7.91 -8.72
C ALA A 169 -19.58 -8.37 -8.39
N ALA A 170 -18.64 -7.47 -8.54
CA ALA A 170 -17.24 -7.67 -8.17
C ALA A 170 -16.79 -6.58 -7.21
N ARG A 171 -15.97 -6.95 -6.23
CA ARG A 171 -15.20 -6.02 -5.40
C ARG A 171 -13.76 -6.50 -5.35
N TYR A 172 -12.88 -5.55 -5.54
CA TYR A 172 -11.43 -5.76 -5.57
C TYR A 172 -10.77 -4.67 -4.73
N LEU A 173 -10.10 -5.05 -3.67
CA LEU A 173 -9.51 -4.16 -2.69
C LEU A 173 -8.07 -4.59 -2.41
N PRO A 174 -7.09 -3.94 -3.04
CA PRO A 174 -5.69 -4.27 -2.83
C PRO A 174 -5.22 -3.86 -1.43
N MET A 175 -4.47 -4.71 -0.77
CA MET A 175 -3.82 -4.45 0.52
C MET A 175 -2.76 -3.35 0.42
N SER A 176 -2.04 -3.31 -0.66
CA SER A 176 -0.93 -2.39 -0.89
C SER A 176 -1.11 -1.55 -2.17
N SER A 177 -0.05 -0.89 -2.62
CA SER A 177 -0.10 -0.14 -3.88
C SER A 177 -0.41 -1.02 -5.09
N VAL A 178 0.01 -2.29 -5.07
CA VAL A 178 -0.24 -3.32 -6.09
C VAL A 178 -0.59 -4.65 -5.42
N ALA A 179 -1.38 -5.50 -6.06
CA ALA A 179 -1.99 -6.70 -5.51
C ALA A 179 -1.61 -7.98 -6.26
N GLY A 180 -1.70 -9.14 -5.58
CA GLY A 180 -1.60 -10.47 -6.18
C GLY A 180 -2.90 -10.98 -6.76
N ASP A 181 -4.02 -10.54 -6.21
CA ASP A 181 -5.35 -10.93 -6.65
C ASP A 181 -5.63 -10.52 -8.09
N PHE A 182 -6.39 -11.37 -8.78
CA PHE A 182 -6.83 -11.13 -10.15
C PHE A 182 -8.19 -11.76 -10.40
N TYR A 183 -9.04 -11.09 -11.16
CA TYR A 183 -10.25 -11.68 -11.73
C TYR A 183 -10.50 -11.14 -13.13
N ASP A 184 -11.16 -11.94 -13.96
CA ASP A 184 -11.52 -11.53 -15.31
C ASP A 184 -12.67 -12.37 -15.85
N PHE A 185 -13.22 -11.93 -16.98
CA PHE A 185 -14.37 -12.53 -17.65
C PHE A 185 -14.03 -12.87 -19.10
N ILE A 186 -14.46 -14.06 -19.54
CA ILE A 186 -14.48 -14.43 -20.95
C ILE A 186 -15.94 -14.42 -21.42
N ALA A 187 -16.41 -13.30 -21.97
CA ALA A 187 -17.72 -13.24 -22.58
C ALA A 187 -17.69 -14.03 -23.91
N VAL A 188 -18.41 -15.15 -23.97
CA VAL A 188 -18.53 -15.98 -25.15
C VAL A 188 -19.62 -15.43 -26.05
N ASP A 189 -20.79 -15.16 -25.48
CA ASP A 189 -21.92 -14.50 -26.12
C ASP A 189 -22.87 -13.92 -25.04
N GLU A 190 -24.11 -13.53 -25.43
CA GLU A 190 -25.11 -12.93 -24.51
C GLU A 190 -25.63 -13.87 -23.40
N LYS A 191 -25.39 -15.19 -23.54
CA LYS A 191 -25.89 -16.25 -22.63
C LYS A 191 -24.80 -17.04 -21.94
N HIS A 192 -23.55 -16.91 -22.38
CA HIS A 192 -22.43 -17.73 -21.97
C HIS A 192 -21.25 -16.90 -21.49
N ILE A 193 -20.77 -17.15 -20.30
CA ILE A 193 -19.63 -16.43 -19.71
C ILE A 193 -18.71 -17.37 -18.94
N GLY A 194 -17.42 -17.22 -19.14
CA GLY A 194 -16.38 -17.74 -18.26
C GLY A 194 -15.96 -16.68 -17.26
N ILE A 195 -15.71 -17.07 -16.02
CA ILE A 195 -15.31 -16.20 -14.93
C ILE A 195 -14.12 -16.82 -14.23
N LEU A 196 -13.01 -16.09 -14.16
CA LEU A 196 -11.80 -16.45 -13.41
C LEU A 196 -11.69 -15.58 -12.17
N ILE A 197 -11.34 -16.19 -11.06
CA ILE A 197 -10.78 -15.55 -9.88
C ILE A 197 -9.49 -16.26 -9.53
N ALA A 198 -8.45 -15.52 -9.15
CA ALA A 198 -7.14 -16.07 -8.83
C ALA A 198 -6.44 -15.20 -7.80
N ASP A 199 -5.55 -15.83 -7.05
CA ASP A 199 -4.65 -15.18 -6.11
C ASP A 199 -3.22 -15.67 -6.31
N VAL A 200 -2.27 -14.75 -6.35
CA VAL A 200 -0.84 -15.01 -6.50
C VAL A 200 -0.17 -14.99 -5.14
N SER A 201 0.42 -16.10 -4.73
CA SER A 201 1.12 -16.20 -3.45
C SER A 201 2.13 -15.08 -3.22
N GLY A 202 2.07 -14.44 -2.06
CA GLY A 202 2.87 -13.28 -1.71
C GLY A 202 2.24 -11.97 -2.20
N HIS A 203 2.92 -10.87 -1.95
CA HIS A 203 2.36 -9.53 -2.19
C HIS A 203 3.35 -8.60 -2.93
N GLY A 204 2.86 -7.45 -3.36
CA GLY A 204 3.66 -6.42 -3.98
C GLY A 204 3.94 -6.64 -5.46
N LEU A 205 5.00 -6.02 -5.98
CA LEU A 205 5.25 -5.89 -7.41
C LEU A 205 5.43 -7.24 -8.13
N SER A 206 6.05 -8.25 -7.48
CA SER A 206 6.22 -9.58 -8.07
C SER A 206 4.89 -10.28 -8.30
N ALA A 207 3.98 -10.25 -7.33
CA ALA A 207 2.64 -10.82 -7.45
C ALA A 207 1.82 -10.10 -8.54
N ALA A 208 1.87 -8.77 -8.58
CA ALA A 208 1.21 -7.96 -9.60
C ALA A 208 1.68 -8.26 -11.04
N LEU A 209 2.97 -8.52 -11.23
CA LEU A 209 3.51 -8.93 -12.55
C LEU A 209 3.00 -10.31 -12.95
N ILE A 210 2.89 -11.25 -12.01
CA ILE A 210 2.33 -12.58 -12.28
C ILE A 210 0.83 -12.48 -12.61
N ALA A 211 0.07 -11.64 -11.91
CA ALA A 211 -1.32 -11.35 -12.24
C ALA A 211 -1.47 -10.79 -13.68
N SER A 212 -0.55 -9.93 -14.12
CA SER A 212 -0.51 -9.45 -15.51
C SER A 212 -0.22 -10.55 -16.54
N MET A 213 0.65 -11.52 -16.18
CA MET A 213 0.90 -12.70 -17.02
C MET A 213 -0.35 -13.59 -17.09
N LEU A 214 -1.08 -13.74 -15.97
CA LEU A 214 -2.31 -14.51 -15.89
C LEU A 214 -3.39 -13.95 -16.83
N GLN A 215 -3.55 -12.63 -16.90
CA GLN A 215 -4.46 -11.95 -17.82
C GLN A 215 -4.17 -12.32 -19.29
N THR A 216 -2.89 -12.24 -19.68
CA THR A 216 -2.48 -12.60 -21.04
C THR A 216 -2.71 -14.09 -21.34
N ALA A 217 -2.40 -14.95 -20.35
CA ALA A 217 -2.62 -16.38 -20.46
C ALA A 217 -4.12 -16.73 -20.58
N LEU A 218 -4.99 -16.06 -19.79
CA LEU A 218 -6.43 -16.26 -19.85
C LEU A 218 -7.02 -15.87 -21.21
N SER A 219 -6.59 -14.76 -21.78
CA SER A 219 -7.05 -14.33 -23.11
C SER A 219 -6.79 -15.39 -24.19
N ALA A 220 -5.67 -16.12 -24.08
CA ALA A 220 -5.34 -17.23 -24.97
C ALA A 220 -6.22 -18.47 -24.76
N GLN A 221 -6.93 -18.57 -23.63
CA GLN A 221 -7.86 -19.68 -23.34
C GLN A 221 -9.28 -19.43 -23.85
N SER A 222 -9.59 -18.29 -24.45
CA SER A 222 -10.94 -17.96 -24.97
C SER A 222 -11.57 -19.07 -25.83
N PRO A 223 -10.83 -19.80 -26.70
CA PRO A 223 -11.41 -20.92 -27.45
C PRO A 223 -11.89 -22.09 -26.59
N TYR A 224 -11.39 -22.19 -25.37
CA TYR A 224 -11.69 -23.26 -24.41
C TYR A 224 -12.61 -22.80 -23.27
N ALA A 225 -13.18 -21.61 -23.35
CA ALA A 225 -13.93 -20.97 -22.27
C ALA A 225 -15.06 -21.83 -21.66
N THR A 226 -15.61 -22.77 -22.43
CA THR A 226 -16.69 -23.66 -21.98
C THR A 226 -16.21 -24.86 -21.14
N ASP A 227 -14.89 -25.11 -21.09
CA ASP A 227 -14.26 -26.21 -20.36
C ASP A 227 -13.32 -25.68 -19.26
N PRO A 228 -13.80 -25.56 -18.00
CA PRO A 228 -13.02 -25.08 -16.89
C PRO A 228 -11.72 -25.84 -16.64
N ALA A 229 -11.71 -27.16 -16.82
CA ALA A 229 -10.53 -27.97 -16.61
C ALA A 229 -9.45 -27.68 -17.67
N GLN A 230 -9.86 -27.48 -18.91
CA GLN A 230 -8.96 -27.13 -20.01
C GLN A 230 -8.38 -25.71 -19.84
N VAL A 231 -9.23 -24.75 -19.40
CA VAL A 231 -8.78 -23.38 -19.09
C VAL A 231 -7.70 -23.40 -18.03
N LEU A 232 -7.92 -24.05 -16.87
CA LEU A 232 -6.92 -24.13 -15.81
C LEU A 232 -5.66 -24.86 -16.24
N TRP A 233 -5.78 -25.93 -17.02
CA TRP A 233 -4.63 -26.61 -17.60
C TRP A 233 -3.82 -25.69 -18.50
N GLY A 234 -4.46 -24.94 -19.39
CA GLY A 234 -3.82 -23.98 -20.29
C GLY A 234 -3.11 -22.85 -19.53
N LEU A 235 -3.74 -22.33 -18.47
CA LEU A 235 -3.13 -21.34 -17.56
C LEU A 235 -1.89 -21.93 -16.88
N ASN A 236 -1.96 -23.16 -16.37
CA ASN A 236 -0.82 -23.84 -15.76
C ASN A 236 0.34 -23.99 -16.74
N GLN A 237 0.08 -24.43 -17.98
CA GLN A 237 1.10 -24.55 -19.02
C GLN A 237 1.77 -23.19 -19.35
N ALA A 238 0.99 -22.12 -19.38
CA ALA A 238 1.50 -20.77 -19.64
C ALA A 238 2.39 -20.23 -18.49
N LEU A 239 2.07 -20.61 -17.26
CA LEU A 239 2.76 -20.13 -16.05
C LEU A 239 3.90 -21.03 -15.59
N TYR A 240 3.92 -22.31 -16.01
CA TYR A 240 4.92 -23.28 -15.56
C TYR A 240 6.36 -22.79 -15.77
N GLY A 241 7.14 -22.85 -14.71
CA GLY A 241 8.57 -22.52 -14.71
C GLY A 241 8.89 -21.04 -14.90
N LYS A 242 7.89 -20.14 -14.93
CA LYS A 242 8.11 -18.69 -15.08
C LYS A 242 8.58 -18.03 -13.78
N PHE A 243 8.27 -18.59 -12.64
CA PHE A 243 8.66 -18.11 -11.33
C PHE A 243 9.06 -19.29 -10.41
N ARG A 244 10.00 -19.03 -9.48
CA ARG A 244 10.57 -20.08 -8.62
C ARG A 244 9.94 -20.17 -7.24
N SER A 245 9.46 -19.04 -6.72
CA SER A 245 8.99 -18.89 -5.32
C SER A 245 7.53 -18.53 -5.19
N HIS A 246 6.81 -18.39 -6.31
CA HIS A 246 5.39 -18.06 -6.32
C HIS A 246 4.59 -19.20 -6.94
N TYR A 247 3.32 -19.25 -6.58
CA TYR A 247 2.29 -20.07 -7.20
C TYR A 247 1.02 -19.26 -7.32
N VAL A 248 0.05 -19.75 -8.08
CA VAL A 248 -1.24 -19.10 -8.24
C VAL A 248 -2.34 -20.06 -7.83
N THR A 249 -3.21 -19.65 -6.93
CA THR A 249 -4.49 -20.33 -6.73
C THR A 249 -5.53 -19.74 -7.67
N ALA A 250 -6.39 -20.55 -8.23
CA ALA A 250 -7.39 -20.07 -9.19
C ALA A 250 -8.66 -20.90 -9.17
N ALA A 251 -9.79 -20.25 -9.42
CA ALA A 251 -11.06 -20.91 -9.70
C ALA A 251 -11.62 -20.37 -11.02
N TYR A 252 -12.09 -21.27 -11.87
CA TYR A 252 -12.77 -20.89 -13.10
C TYR A 252 -14.12 -21.54 -13.16
N LEU A 253 -15.14 -20.75 -13.49
CA LEU A 253 -16.47 -21.24 -13.74
C LEU A 253 -16.98 -20.77 -15.11
N PHE A 254 -17.70 -21.65 -15.80
CA PHE A 254 -18.46 -21.35 -16.99
C PHE A 254 -19.95 -21.41 -16.68
N VAL A 255 -20.66 -20.34 -16.99
CA VAL A 255 -22.12 -20.23 -16.79
C VAL A 255 -22.84 -20.25 -18.13
N ASP A 256 -23.74 -21.22 -18.30
CA ASP A 256 -24.67 -21.34 -19.42
C ASP A 256 -26.07 -20.95 -18.90
N THR A 257 -26.51 -19.72 -19.19
CA THR A 257 -27.82 -19.24 -18.74
C THR A 257 -29.00 -19.87 -19.51
N GLU A 258 -28.76 -20.34 -20.75
CA GLU A 258 -29.76 -21.01 -21.56
C GLU A 258 -30.14 -22.39 -21.00
N LYS A 259 -29.11 -23.16 -20.60
CA LYS A 259 -29.30 -24.45 -19.94
C LYS A 259 -29.48 -24.33 -18.43
N SER A 260 -29.21 -23.16 -17.85
CA SER A 260 -29.16 -22.96 -16.38
C SER A 260 -28.15 -23.90 -15.71
N MET A 261 -26.97 -23.99 -16.25
CA MET A 261 -25.92 -24.91 -15.82
C MET A 261 -24.62 -24.13 -15.52
N VAL A 262 -23.86 -24.63 -14.57
CA VAL A 262 -22.52 -24.16 -14.25
C VAL A 262 -21.56 -25.32 -14.32
N ASN A 263 -20.43 -25.12 -14.99
CA ASN A 263 -19.25 -25.96 -14.93
C ASN A 263 -18.20 -25.24 -14.10
N TYR A 264 -17.59 -25.90 -13.12
CA TYR A 264 -16.65 -25.31 -12.18
C TYR A 264 -15.42 -26.18 -12.02
N ALA A 265 -14.24 -25.57 -11.99
CA ALA A 265 -12.98 -26.21 -11.60
C ALA A 265 -12.13 -25.23 -10.77
N GLY A 266 -11.31 -25.79 -9.87
CA GLY A 266 -10.40 -25.03 -9.03
C GLY A 266 -8.96 -25.57 -9.09
N ALA A 267 -8.01 -24.72 -8.77
CA ALA A 267 -6.58 -24.98 -8.63
C ALA A 267 -6.12 -24.46 -7.25
N ALA A 268 -6.31 -25.26 -6.21
CA ALA A 268 -5.99 -24.95 -4.80
C ALA A 268 -6.62 -23.63 -4.29
N HIS A 269 -7.80 -23.23 -4.82
CA HIS A 269 -8.48 -21.99 -4.49
C HIS A 269 -9.57 -22.23 -3.45
N PRO A 270 -9.94 -21.19 -2.64
CA PRO A 270 -11.09 -21.29 -1.75
C PRO A 270 -12.36 -21.80 -2.45
N PRO A 271 -13.23 -22.52 -1.73
CA PRO A 271 -14.40 -23.14 -2.34
C PRO A 271 -15.39 -22.12 -2.90
N LEU A 272 -16.04 -22.47 -4.01
CA LEU A 272 -17.23 -21.77 -4.48
C LEU A 272 -18.39 -22.03 -3.51
N LEU A 273 -19.05 -20.98 -3.05
CA LEU A 273 -20.29 -21.08 -2.27
C LEU A 273 -21.50 -20.97 -3.20
N LEU A 274 -22.43 -21.91 -3.10
CA LEU A 274 -23.72 -21.85 -3.78
C LEU A 274 -24.85 -21.84 -2.75
N ARG A 275 -25.56 -20.72 -2.67
CA ARG A 275 -26.79 -20.61 -1.91
C ARG A 275 -28.00 -20.90 -2.80
N ARG A 276 -28.75 -21.93 -2.45
CA ARG A 276 -30.00 -22.31 -3.12
C ARG A 276 -31.16 -21.43 -2.68
N ALA A 277 -31.90 -20.86 -3.63
CA ALA A 277 -33.02 -20.00 -3.31
C ALA A 277 -34.18 -20.81 -2.65
N ARG A 278 -34.43 -22.01 -3.15
CA ARG A 278 -35.56 -22.86 -2.72
C ARG A 278 -35.35 -23.47 -1.35
N THR A 279 -34.20 -24.09 -1.11
CA THR A 279 -33.91 -24.80 0.17
C THR A 279 -33.25 -23.89 1.21
N ARG A 280 -32.71 -22.75 0.80
CA ARG A 280 -31.86 -21.81 1.57
C ARG A 280 -30.52 -22.42 2.00
N GLU A 281 -30.19 -23.61 1.56
CA GLU A 281 -29.00 -24.34 1.88
C GLU A 281 -27.78 -23.64 1.17
N VAL A 282 -26.66 -23.56 1.87
CA VAL A 282 -25.37 -23.11 1.33
C VAL A 282 -24.48 -24.34 1.18
N SER A 283 -24.12 -24.65 -0.06
CA SER A 283 -23.23 -25.76 -0.40
C SER A 283 -21.88 -25.23 -0.84
N GLU A 284 -20.81 -25.93 -0.48
CA GLU A 284 -19.46 -25.69 -0.97
C GLU A 284 -19.11 -26.62 -2.12
N TYR A 285 -18.56 -26.05 -3.16
CA TYR A 285 -17.98 -26.81 -4.27
C TYR A 285 -16.47 -26.72 -4.19
N VAL A 286 -15.83 -27.85 -3.87
CA VAL A 286 -14.37 -28.00 -3.74
C VAL A 286 -13.92 -28.95 -4.83
N GLN A 287 -13.71 -28.44 -6.03
CA GLN A 287 -13.19 -29.23 -7.15
C GLN A 287 -11.78 -28.75 -7.48
N ASN A 288 -10.84 -29.05 -6.58
CA ASN A 288 -9.51 -28.51 -6.62
C ASN A 288 -8.46 -29.47 -7.17
N GLY A 289 -7.74 -29.02 -8.21
CA GLY A 289 -6.42 -29.53 -8.58
C GLY A 289 -5.29 -28.83 -7.82
N LEU A 290 -4.05 -29.11 -8.21
CA LEU A 290 -2.87 -28.42 -7.67
C LEU A 290 -2.84 -26.96 -8.14
N MET A 291 -2.18 -26.09 -7.36
CA MET A 291 -1.93 -24.70 -7.71
C MET A 291 -1.22 -24.57 -9.06
N LEU A 292 -1.44 -23.46 -9.76
CA LEU A 292 -0.83 -23.18 -11.04
C LEU A 292 0.63 -22.75 -10.91
N GLY A 293 1.48 -23.20 -11.82
CA GLY A 293 2.87 -22.79 -12.01
C GLY A 293 3.93 -23.77 -11.54
N PRO A 294 3.87 -24.38 -10.32
CA PRO A 294 4.92 -25.28 -9.83
C PRO A 294 5.00 -26.64 -10.53
N PHE A 295 3.87 -27.19 -10.99
CA PHE A 295 3.80 -28.59 -11.44
C PHE A 295 3.32 -28.66 -12.90
N LEU A 296 4.18 -29.13 -13.82
CA LEU A 296 3.86 -29.22 -15.25
C LEU A 296 2.69 -30.17 -15.54
N ASP A 297 2.72 -31.34 -14.88
CA ASP A 297 1.76 -32.42 -15.16
C ASP A 297 0.49 -32.34 -14.31
N SER A 298 0.15 -31.13 -13.82
CA SER A 298 -1.10 -30.92 -13.09
C SER A 298 -2.31 -31.22 -13.98
N THR A 299 -3.26 -31.95 -13.41
CA THR A 299 -4.55 -32.22 -14.04
C THR A 299 -5.67 -31.55 -13.24
N TYR A 300 -6.67 -31.06 -13.95
CA TYR A 300 -7.85 -30.44 -13.37
C TYR A 300 -9.09 -31.19 -13.81
N SER A 301 -10.12 -31.16 -12.98
CA SER A 301 -11.41 -31.76 -13.30
C SER A 301 -12.52 -30.75 -13.00
N ALA A 302 -13.60 -30.85 -13.75
CA ALA A 302 -14.74 -29.96 -13.56
C ALA A 302 -15.92 -30.70 -12.94
N VAL A 303 -16.69 -29.99 -12.13
CA VAL A 303 -18.01 -30.41 -11.64
C VAL A 303 -19.08 -29.56 -12.29
N THR A 304 -20.20 -30.20 -12.62
CA THR A 304 -21.36 -29.55 -13.24
C THR A 304 -22.55 -29.56 -12.31
N PHE A 305 -23.24 -28.43 -12.17
CA PHE A 305 -24.47 -28.32 -11.41
C PHE A 305 -25.46 -27.36 -12.05
N SER A 306 -26.78 -27.56 -11.77
CA SER A 306 -27.83 -26.70 -12.29
C SER A 306 -28.04 -25.47 -11.39
N LEU A 307 -28.58 -24.40 -11.97
CA LEU A 307 -29.07 -23.23 -11.25
C LEU A 307 -30.60 -23.12 -11.32
N GLU A 308 -31.19 -22.66 -10.22
CA GLU A 308 -32.58 -22.25 -10.14
C GLU A 308 -32.68 -20.73 -9.96
N LYS A 309 -33.77 -20.12 -10.40
CA LYS A 309 -33.98 -18.68 -10.24
C LYS A 309 -33.84 -18.25 -8.78
N GLY A 310 -33.00 -17.28 -8.51
CA GLY A 310 -32.72 -16.75 -7.18
C GLY A 310 -31.52 -17.43 -6.48
N ASP A 311 -30.89 -18.44 -7.11
CA ASP A 311 -29.63 -19.00 -6.62
C ASP A 311 -28.52 -17.96 -6.69
N ARG A 312 -27.62 -17.99 -5.70
CA ARG A 312 -26.46 -17.10 -5.62
C ARG A 312 -25.17 -17.91 -5.51
N ILE A 313 -24.22 -17.56 -6.37
CA ILE A 313 -22.84 -18.05 -6.29
C ILE A 313 -21.96 -16.95 -5.70
N VAL A 314 -21.03 -17.35 -4.83
CA VAL A 314 -20.00 -16.47 -4.27
C VAL A 314 -18.63 -17.12 -4.48
N LEU A 315 -17.71 -16.34 -5.05
CA LEU A 315 -16.31 -16.68 -5.17
C LEU A 315 -15.48 -15.61 -4.43
N MET A 316 -14.40 -16.01 -3.79
CA MET A 316 -13.56 -15.11 -3.00
C MET A 316 -12.11 -15.59 -2.98
N THR A 317 -11.19 -14.66 -2.76
CA THR A 317 -9.82 -14.98 -2.35
C THR A 317 -9.74 -15.20 -0.84
N ASP A 318 -8.66 -15.81 -0.37
CA ASP A 318 -8.49 -16.19 1.04
C ASP A 318 -8.39 -14.98 1.97
N GLY A 319 -7.94 -13.80 1.48
CA GLY A 319 -7.92 -12.58 2.26
C GLY A 319 -9.26 -12.22 2.93
N ILE A 320 -10.41 -12.71 2.39
CA ILE A 320 -11.71 -12.51 3.03
C ILE A 320 -11.85 -13.36 4.29
N ILE A 321 -11.56 -14.65 4.19
CA ILE A 321 -11.74 -15.61 5.30
C ILE A 321 -10.60 -15.54 6.32
N GLU A 322 -9.42 -15.10 5.90
CA GLU A 322 -8.23 -14.94 6.74
C GLU A 322 -8.11 -13.56 7.40
N ALA A 323 -8.99 -12.61 7.07
CA ALA A 323 -9.04 -11.31 7.72
C ALA A 323 -9.15 -11.47 9.25
N THR A 324 -8.29 -10.76 10.01
CA THR A 324 -8.17 -10.91 11.46
C THR A 324 -8.77 -9.75 12.22
N ASP A 325 -9.31 -10.05 13.41
CA ASP A 325 -9.69 -9.05 14.41
C ASP A 325 -8.46 -8.55 15.19
N SER A 326 -8.66 -7.62 16.14
CA SER A 326 -7.62 -7.08 17.01
C SER A 326 -6.98 -8.13 17.95
N LEU A 327 -7.58 -9.31 18.10
CA LEU A 327 -7.08 -10.43 18.91
C LEU A 327 -6.40 -11.50 18.05
N GLY A 328 -6.37 -11.36 16.72
CA GLY A 328 -5.79 -12.31 15.79
C GLY A 328 -6.71 -13.49 15.42
N ASN A 329 -8.02 -13.44 15.72
CA ASN A 329 -8.96 -14.45 15.26
C ASN A 329 -9.32 -14.18 13.80
N GLN A 330 -9.40 -15.22 12.97
CA GLN A 330 -9.79 -15.11 11.57
C GLN A 330 -11.31 -14.93 11.43
N PHE A 331 -11.72 -14.28 10.33
CA PHE A 331 -13.15 -14.10 10.00
C PHE A 331 -13.85 -15.43 9.73
N GLU A 332 -13.17 -16.34 9.07
CA GLU A 332 -13.57 -17.70 8.75
C GLU A 332 -14.79 -17.83 7.82
N MET A 333 -14.91 -18.99 7.19
CA MET A 333 -15.97 -19.32 6.25
C MET A 333 -17.38 -19.30 6.87
N ASP A 334 -17.49 -19.65 8.14
CA ASP A 334 -18.80 -19.74 8.83
C ASP A 334 -19.48 -18.37 8.97
N ARG A 335 -18.71 -17.30 9.19
CA ARG A 335 -19.27 -15.94 9.23
C ARG A 335 -19.76 -15.50 7.86
N LEU A 336 -19.00 -15.81 6.81
CA LEU A 336 -19.44 -15.53 5.45
C LEU A 336 -20.73 -16.27 5.08
N ARG A 337 -20.87 -17.53 5.49
CA ARG A 337 -22.11 -18.29 5.33
C ARG A 337 -23.30 -17.64 6.05
N GLN A 338 -23.12 -17.20 7.29
CA GLN A 338 -24.16 -16.49 8.05
C GLN A 338 -24.59 -15.19 7.36
N ILE A 339 -23.64 -14.44 6.78
CA ILE A 339 -23.96 -13.23 6.02
C ILE A 339 -24.72 -13.58 4.74
N LEU A 340 -24.32 -14.64 4.04
CA LEU A 340 -24.97 -15.13 2.83
C LEU A 340 -26.42 -15.58 3.08
N GLU A 341 -26.69 -16.19 4.22
CA GLU A 341 -28.04 -16.58 4.65
C GLU A 341 -28.88 -15.36 5.04
N SER A 342 -28.33 -14.46 5.85
CA SER A 342 -29.04 -13.32 6.40
C SER A 342 -29.38 -12.25 5.34
N ASN A 343 -28.50 -12.07 4.34
CA ASN A 343 -28.61 -11.02 3.34
C ASN A 343 -29.05 -11.53 1.95
N HIS A 344 -29.76 -12.64 1.92
CA HIS A 344 -30.18 -13.31 0.68
C HIS A 344 -31.09 -12.47 -0.23
N ALA A 345 -31.84 -11.52 0.33
CA ALA A 345 -32.78 -10.68 -0.41
C ALA A 345 -32.08 -9.45 -1.07
N LEU A 346 -30.85 -9.14 -0.70
CA LEU A 346 -30.10 -8.04 -1.31
C LEU A 346 -29.69 -8.40 -2.74
N PRO A 347 -29.67 -7.44 -3.69
CA PRO A 347 -29.04 -7.65 -5.00
C PRO A 347 -27.53 -7.89 -4.86
N ALA A 348 -26.91 -8.50 -5.87
CA ALA A 348 -25.50 -8.92 -5.83
C ALA A 348 -24.54 -7.81 -5.34
N SER A 349 -24.69 -6.58 -5.86
CA SER A 349 -23.84 -5.46 -5.46
C SER A 349 -23.98 -5.07 -3.98
N ARG A 350 -25.22 -5.05 -3.46
CA ARG A 350 -25.48 -4.72 -2.06
C ARG A 350 -25.06 -5.83 -1.10
N PHE A 351 -25.15 -7.08 -1.55
CA PHE A 351 -24.63 -8.20 -0.79
C PHE A 351 -23.11 -8.13 -0.66
N THR A 352 -22.40 -7.86 -1.76
CA THR A 352 -20.95 -7.66 -1.70
C THR A 352 -20.55 -6.51 -0.77
N ASP A 353 -21.28 -5.39 -0.79
CA ASP A 353 -21.06 -4.27 0.14
C ASP A 353 -21.28 -4.73 1.60
N ALA A 354 -22.34 -5.49 1.89
CA ALA A 354 -22.62 -6.00 3.24
C ALA A 354 -21.55 -6.97 3.77
N VAL A 355 -20.91 -7.77 2.91
CA VAL A 355 -19.75 -8.59 3.30
C VAL A 355 -18.57 -7.70 3.69
N LEU A 356 -18.28 -6.67 2.90
CA LEU A 356 -17.16 -5.75 3.20
C LEU A 356 -17.42 -4.93 4.47
N ASP A 357 -18.65 -4.48 4.70
CA ASP A 357 -19.04 -3.80 5.93
C ASP A 357 -18.85 -4.71 7.16
N ALA A 358 -19.22 -5.99 7.04
CA ALA A 358 -19.01 -6.97 8.10
C ALA A 358 -17.52 -7.26 8.38
N LEU A 359 -16.68 -7.32 7.34
CA LEU A 359 -15.24 -7.43 7.47
C LEU A 359 -14.63 -6.20 8.15
N SER A 360 -15.07 -5.00 7.75
CA SER A 360 -14.63 -3.76 8.37
C SER A 360 -14.98 -3.69 9.86
N ALA A 361 -16.20 -4.12 10.20
CA ALA A 361 -16.65 -4.19 11.61
C ALA A 361 -15.88 -5.25 12.40
N TRP A 362 -15.50 -6.36 11.76
CA TRP A 362 -14.71 -7.43 12.37
C TRP A 362 -13.28 -6.98 12.68
N SER A 363 -12.59 -6.38 11.72
CA SER A 363 -11.20 -5.95 11.85
C SER A 363 -11.02 -4.69 12.70
N GLU A 364 -12.11 -4.03 13.14
CA GLU A 364 -12.10 -2.74 13.86
C GLU A 364 -11.36 -1.61 13.10
N HIS A 365 -11.06 -1.82 11.83
CA HIS A 365 -10.34 -0.88 10.96
C HIS A 365 -11.11 -0.64 9.67
N ALA A 366 -10.98 0.56 9.11
CA ALA A 366 -11.47 0.79 7.76
C ALA A 366 -10.74 -0.13 6.79
N ILE A 367 -11.48 -0.84 5.93
CA ILE A 367 -10.92 -1.69 4.89
C ILE A 367 -9.91 -0.89 4.07
N GLY A 368 -8.69 -1.42 3.91
CA GLY A 368 -7.57 -0.75 3.24
C GLY A 368 -6.56 -0.06 4.16
N SER A 369 -6.82 0.09 5.48
CA SER A 369 -5.88 0.77 6.40
C SER A 369 -5.03 -0.17 7.27
N ALA A 370 -5.45 -1.43 7.48
CA ALA A 370 -4.73 -2.45 8.26
C ALA A 370 -5.01 -3.88 7.74
N GLN A 371 -5.31 -4.00 6.45
CA GLN A 371 -5.59 -5.26 5.77
C GLN A 371 -4.30 -6.07 5.63
N SER A 372 -4.37 -7.38 5.92
CA SER A 372 -3.21 -8.30 5.86
C SER A 372 -3.00 -8.93 4.49
N ASP A 373 -4.02 -8.91 3.62
CA ASP A 373 -3.99 -9.47 2.27
C ASP A 373 -4.93 -8.74 1.32
N ASP A 374 -4.82 -9.02 0.01
CA ASP A 374 -5.72 -8.52 -1.01
C ASP A 374 -7.13 -9.14 -0.84
N LEU A 375 -8.18 -8.42 -1.17
CA LEU A 375 -9.56 -8.90 -1.06
C LEU A 375 -10.25 -8.87 -2.42
N THR A 376 -10.66 -10.02 -2.90
CA THR A 376 -11.49 -10.14 -4.11
C THR A 376 -12.75 -10.94 -3.81
N LEU A 377 -13.90 -10.37 -4.14
CA LEU A 377 -15.21 -10.98 -3.94
C LEU A 377 -16.05 -10.85 -5.20
N LEU A 378 -16.50 -11.98 -5.73
CA LEU A 378 -17.43 -12.05 -6.85
C LEU A 378 -18.75 -12.65 -6.38
N THR A 379 -19.84 -12.00 -6.67
CA THR A 379 -21.22 -12.48 -6.39
C THR A 379 -21.98 -12.55 -7.68
N ILE A 380 -22.66 -13.68 -7.92
CA ILE A 380 -23.42 -13.95 -9.12
C ILE A 380 -24.80 -14.43 -8.75
N ASP A 381 -25.83 -13.64 -9.04
CA ASP A 381 -27.23 -13.97 -8.86
C ASP A 381 -27.84 -14.48 -10.16
N PHE A 382 -28.43 -15.67 -10.14
CA PHE A 382 -29.16 -16.20 -11.28
C PHE A 382 -30.59 -15.71 -11.28
N LYS A 383 -30.98 -14.89 -12.26
CA LYS A 383 -32.33 -14.30 -12.36
C LYS A 383 -33.33 -15.21 -13.10
N GLY A 384 -32.86 -16.36 -13.60
CA GLY A 384 -33.67 -17.32 -14.35
C GLY A 384 -33.50 -17.13 -15.88
N ARG A 385 -34.05 -18.08 -16.63
CA ARG A 385 -34.09 -18.03 -18.09
C ARG A 385 -34.95 -16.85 -18.53
N TRP A 386 -34.50 -16.13 -19.53
CA TRP A 386 -35.38 -15.24 -20.28
C TRP A 386 -36.23 -16.10 -21.24
N SER A 387 -37.52 -15.99 -21.08
CA SER A 387 -38.51 -16.62 -22.00
C SER A 387 -38.65 -15.78 -23.27
#